data_b094a30227622bbe84691bff303bc79e
#
_entry.id   b094a30227622bbe84691bff303bc79e
#
_cell.length_a   1.000
_cell.length_b   1.000
_cell.length_c   1.000
_cell.angle_alpha   90.00
_cell.angle_beta   90.00
_cell.angle_gamma   90.00
#
_symmetry.space_group_name_H-M   'P 1'
#
loop_
_entity.id
_entity.type
_entity.pdbx_description
1 polymer ?
#
loop_
_entity_poly.entity_id
_entity_poly.type
_entity_poly.pdbx_seq_one_letter_code
_entity_poly.pdbx_strand_id
1 'polypeptide(L)'
;HTHNDHIADLDRLKAACPGAGIYSNEAEPWPGTETFSEGDIFSIQGLSVYTFTTSGHSKGGTTYYITGLSKPVAVVGDAMFAGSMGGGMVSFEDAWNNNREKILTLPDETIICPGHGPMSSIGEEKRNNPFFAADFR
;
A
#
# COMPACT_ATOMS: atom_id res chain seq x y z
N HIS A 1 2.25 6.56 1.66
CA HIS A 1 1.66 7.84 2.07
C HIS A 1 2.74 8.73 2.70
N THR A 2 2.36 9.96 3.05
CA THR A 2 3.33 11.01 3.39
C THR A 2 3.33 11.39 4.87
N HIS A 3 2.88 10.53 5.76
CA HIS A 3 3.05 10.76 7.19
C HIS A 3 4.54 10.78 7.56
N ASN A 4 4.92 11.55 8.55
CA ASN A 4 6.31 11.87 8.87
C ASN A 4 7.22 10.65 9.06
N ASP A 5 6.73 9.60 9.68
CA ASP A 5 7.48 8.37 9.92
C ASP A 5 7.75 7.56 8.65
N HIS A 6 7.03 7.84 7.56
CA HIS A 6 7.23 7.17 6.25
C HIS A 6 8.14 7.95 5.31
N ILE A 7 8.42 9.22 5.59
CA ILE A 7 9.23 10.09 4.73
C ILE A 7 10.46 10.65 5.45
N ALA A 8 10.69 10.30 6.70
CA ALA A 8 11.76 10.87 7.52
C ALA A 8 13.15 10.70 6.90
N ASP A 9 13.40 9.59 6.21
CA ASP A 9 14.68 9.29 5.58
C ASP A 9 14.73 9.56 4.07
N LEU A 10 13.75 10.27 3.52
CA LEU A 10 13.66 10.49 2.07
C LEU A 10 14.91 11.16 1.50
N ASP A 11 15.45 12.16 2.18
CA ASP A 11 16.66 12.86 1.71
C ASP A 11 17.89 11.94 1.70
N ARG A 12 18.00 11.05 2.69
CA ARG A 12 19.07 10.03 2.73
C ARG A 12 18.94 9.03 1.59
N LEU A 13 17.70 8.60 1.29
CA LEU A 13 17.44 7.72 0.15
C LEU A 13 17.79 8.39 -1.19
N LYS A 14 17.41 9.65 -1.36
CA LYS A 14 17.79 10.43 -2.55
C LYS A 14 19.30 10.49 -2.75
N ALA A 15 20.03 10.72 -1.67
CA ALA A 15 21.49 10.78 -1.70
C ALA A 15 22.12 9.41 -2.02
N ALA A 16 21.55 8.32 -1.47
CA ALA A 16 22.04 6.97 -1.70
C ALA A 16 21.69 6.42 -3.08
N CYS A 17 20.60 6.88 -3.68
CA CYS A 17 20.10 6.43 -4.99
C CYS A 17 19.97 7.62 -5.95
N PRO A 18 21.09 8.28 -6.34
CA PRO A 18 21.02 9.43 -7.22
C PRO A 18 20.46 9.02 -8.58
N GLY A 19 19.54 9.81 -9.11
CA GLY A 19 18.87 9.50 -10.38
C GLY A 19 17.66 8.56 -10.28
N ALA A 20 17.34 8.03 -9.11
CA ALA A 20 16.10 7.27 -8.93
C ALA A 20 14.88 8.18 -9.06
N GLY A 21 13.85 7.71 -9.78
CA GLY A 21 12.56 8.38 -9.84
C GLY A 21 11.84 8.28 -8.49
N ILE A 22 11.19 9.35 -8.08
CA ILE A 22 10.40 9.39 -6.86
C ILE A 22 8.98 9.80 -7.23
N TYR A 23 8.03 9.02 -6.77
CA TYR A 23 6.63 9.15 -7.17
C TYR A 23 5.74 9.28 -5.94
N SER A 24 4.67 10.06 -6.08
CA SER A 24 3.61 10.17 -5.08
C SER A 24 2.24 10.16 -5.76
N ASN A 25 1.21 9.76 -5.02
CA ASN A 25 -0.16 9.79 -5.52
C ASN A 25 -0.59 11.25 -5.73
N GLU A 26 -1.27 11.54 -6.84
CA GLU A 26 -1.79 12.89 -7.14
C GLU A 26 -2.74 13.42 -6.06
N ALA A 27 -3.41 12.54 -5.31
CA ALA A 27 -4.28 12.92 -4.20
C ALA A 27 -3.50 13.33 -2.94
N GLU A 28 -2.20 12.99 -2.86
CA GLU A 28 -1.33 13.32 -1.74
C GLU A 28 0.09 13.61 -2.27
N PRO A 29 0.23 14.69 -3.07
CA PRO A 29 1.49 15.01 -3.72
C PRO A 29 2.57 15.43 -2.71
N TRP A 30 3.81 15.02 -2.98
CA TRP A 30 4.96 15.43 -2.18
C TRP A 30 5.90 16.28 -3.03
N PRO A 31 6.48 17.38 -2.49
CA PRO A 31 7.40 18.23 -3.25
C PRO A 31 8.60 17.46 -3.82
N GLY A 32 8.94 17.71 -5.08
CA GLY A 32 10.06 17.06 -5.75
C GLY A 32 9.78 15.64 -6.24
N THR A 33 8.52 15.21 -6.25
CA THR A 33 8.11 13.93 -6.81
C THR A 33 7.33 14.10 -8.11
N GLU A 34 7.32 13.06 -8.95
CA GLU A 34 6.36 12.92 -10.03
C GLU A 34 5.06 12.31 -9.45
N THR A 35 3.91 12.76 -9.93
CA THR A 35 2.63 12.23 -9.46
C THR A 35 2.10 11.15 -10.41
N PHE A 36 1.34 10.22 -9.86
CA PHE A 36 0.60 9.20 -10.61
C PHE A 36 -0.88 9.20 -10.16
N SER A 37 -1.71 8.63 -11.01
CA SER A 37 -3.14 8.42 -10.76
C SER A 37 -3.43 6.97 -10.42
N GLU A 38 -4.52 6.71 -9.72
CA GLU A 38 -5.00 5.35 -9.48
C GLU A 38 -5.11 4.57 -10.81
N GLY A 39 -4.60 3.35 -10.79
CA GLY A 39 -4.61 2.46 -11.94
C GLY A 39 -3.38 2.60 -12.85
N ASP A 40 -2.52 3.57 -12.61
CA ASP A 40 -1.25 3.64 -13.32
C ASP A 40 -0.40 2.39 -13.05
N ILE A 41 0.27 1.91 -14.07
CA ILE A 41 1.10 0.70 -14.00
C ILE A 41 2.52 1.08 -14.36
N PHE A 42 3.47 0.72 -13.50
CA PHE A 42 4.90 0.91 -13.75
C PHE A 42 5.53 -0.42 -14.16
N SER A 43 6.33 -0.39 -15.21
CA SER A 43 7.15 -1.53 -15.63
C SER A 43 8.60 -1.25 -15.26
N ILE A 44 9.14 -2.00 -14.30
CA ILE A 44 10.47 -1.76 -13.73
C ILE A 44 11.25 -3.07 -13.72
N GLN A 45 12.28 -3.19 -14.60
CA GLN A 45 13.20 -4.33 -14.63
C GLN A 45 12.48 -5.70 -14.62
N GLY A 46 11.45 -5.84 -15.45
CA GLY A 46 10.68 -7.08 -15.57
C GLY A 46 9.57 -7.24 -14.52
N LEU A 47 9.47 -6.32 -13.59
CA LEU A 47 8.35 -6.27 -12.62
C LEU A 47 7.24 -5.37 -13.14
N SER A 48 6.00 -5.73 -12.83
CA SER A 48 4.85 -4.85 -13.03
C SER A 48 4.37 -4.37 -11.68
N VAL A 49 4.22 -3.05 -11.51
CA VAL A 49 3.75 -2.40 -10.28
C VAL A 49 2.43 -1.74 -10.58
N TYR A 50 1.36 -2.30 -10.01
CA TYR A 50 0.00 -1.75 -10.12
C TYR A 50 -0.26 -0.84 -8.93
N THR A 51 -0.92 0.29 -9.16
CA THR A 51 -1.22 1.26 -8.12
C THR A 51 -2.72 1.30 -7.82
N PHE A 52 -3.07 1.14 -6.56
CA PHE A 52 -4.44 1.30 -6.07
C PHE A 52 -4.46 2.41 -5.03
N THR A 53 -5.33 3.39 -5.15
CA THR A 53 -5.54 4.36 -4.09
C THR A 53 -6.35 3.70 -2.98
N THR A 54 -5.70 3.47 -1.85
CA THR A 54 -6.29 2.88 -0.65
C THR A 54 -6.35 3.94 0.45
N SER A 55 -7.09 4.99 0.16
CA SER A 55 -7.28 6.15 1.05
C SER A 55 -8.12 5.79 2.27
N GLY A 56 -8.08 6.68 3.25
CA GLY A 56 -8.82 6.59 4.50
C GLY A 56 -7.94 6.85 5.71
N HIS A 57 -6.79 6.18 5.80
CA HIS A 57 -5.74 6.53 6.75
C HIS A 57 -5.07 7.85 6.36
N SER A 58 -4.84 8.06 5.07
CA SER A 58 -4.42 9.31 4.46
C SER A 58 -5.21 9.55 3.17
N LYS A 59 -5.10 10.75 2.59
CA LYS A 59 -5.86 11.11 1.37
C LYS A 59 -5.43 10.32 0.15
N GLY A 60 -4.16 10.06 0.00
CA GLY A 60 -3.56 9.40 -1.16
C GLY A 60 -2.79 8.13 -0.80
N GLY A 61 -3.12 7.50 0.32
CA GLY A 61 -2.55 6.21 0.67
C GLY A 61 -2.64 5.26 -0.50
N THR A 62 -1.53 4.63 -0.87
CA THR A 62 -1.44 3.81 -2.07
C THR A 62 -0.97 2.41 -1.72
N THR A 63 -1.62 1.43 -2.30
CA THR A 63 -1.14 0.05 -2.32
C THR A 63 -0.46 -0.21 -3.65
N TYR A 64 0.77 -0.70 -3.59
CA TYR A 64 1.54 -1.13 -4.75
C TYR A 64 1.49 -2.65 -4.84
N TYR A 65 0.82 -3.15 -5.87
CA TYR A 65 0.74 -4.58 -6.14
C TYR A 65 1.78 -4.96 -7.18
N ILE A 66 2.73 -5.81 -6.79
CA ILE A 66 3.93 -6.12 -7.59
C ILE A 66 3.86 -7.57 -8.04
N THR A 67 3.91 -7.77 -9.36
CA THR A 67 4.00 -9.09 -10.00
C THR A 67 5.33 -9.25 -10.73
N GLY A 68 5.68 -10.50 -11.07
CA GLY A 68 6.96 -10.83 -11.70
C GLY A 68 7.97 -11.44 -10.74
N LEU A 69 7.60 -11.59 -9.47
CA LEU A 69 8.33 -12.32 -8.44
C LEU A 69 7.78 -13.74 -8.27
N SER A 70 8.43 -14.59 -7.47
CA SER A 70 7.94 -15.96 -7.18
C SER A 70 6.55 -15.98 -6.54
N LYS A 71 6.26 -14.97 -5.73
CA LYS A 71 4.92 -14.66 -5.20
C LYS A 71 4.63 -13.19 -5.41
N PRO A 72 3.37 -12.80 -5.66
CA PRO A 72 3.01 -11.39 -5.72
C PRO A 72 3.18 -10.73 -4.35
N VAL A 73 3.50 -9.45 -4.36
CA VAL A 73 3.73 -8.63 -3.15
C VAL A 73 2.84 -7.40 -3.21
N ALA A 74 2.20 -7.08 -2.11
CA ALA A 74 1.45 -5.83 -1.93
C ALA A 74 2.11 -4.99 -0.83
N VAL A 75 2.64 -3.83 -1.21
CA VAL A 75 3.14 -2.83 -0.26
C VAL A 75 1.98 -1.90 0.04
N VAL A 76 1.45 -1.96 1.26
CA VAL A 76 0.14 -1.37 1.59
C VAL A 76 0.23 -0.11 2.45
N GLY A 77 1.42 0.30 2.88
CA GLY A 77 1.56 1.40 3.82
C GLY A 77 0.76 1.14 5.09
N ASP A 78 0.02 2.15 5.55
CA ASP A 78 -0.79 2.05 6.76
C ASP A 78 -2.27 1.75 6.48
N ALA A 79 -2.59 1.18 5.31
CA ALA A 79 -3.95 0.75 5.04
C ALA A 79 -4.30 -0.53 5.82
N MET A 80 -3.40 -1.50 5.89
CA MET A 80 -3.61 -2.77 6.56
C MET A 80 -2.36 -3.20 7.32
N PHE A 81 -2.58 -3.86 8.46
CA PHE A 81 -1.54 -4.48 9.27
C PHE A 81 -1.88 -5.95 9.51
N ALA A 82 -0.89 -6.74 9.94
CA ALA A 82 -1.15 -8.10 10.40
C ALA A 82 -2.09 -8.08 11.60
N GLY A 83 -3.31 -8.61 11.43
CA GLY A 83 -4.33 -8.65 12.47
C GLY A 83 -5.03 -7.32 12.77
N SER A 84 -4.82 -6.29 11.95
CA SER A 84 -5.39 -4.96 12.20
C SER A 84 -5.52 -4.16 10.89
N MET A 85 -5.87 -2.90 11.01
CA MET A 85 -5.81 -1.91 9.94
C MET A 85 -5.35 -0.56 10.49
N GLY A 86 -4.83 0.29 9.62
CA GLY A 86 -4.49 1.66 9.98
C GLY A 86 -5.71 2.45 10.41
N GLY A 87 -5.53 3.41 11.32
CA GLY A 87 -6.61 4.28 11.76
C GLY A 87 -7.22 5.06 10.59
N GLY A 88 -8.53 5.18 10.57
CA GLY A 88 -9.26 5.97 9.57
C GLY A 88 -9.21 7.46 9.88
N MET A 89 -8.02 8.04 9.87
CA MET A 89 -7.78 9.43 10.29
C MET A 89 -8.44 10.45 9.36
N VAL A 90 -8.57 10.13 8.07
CA VAL A 90 -9.30 10.93 7.09
C VAL A 90 -10.73 10.42 6.95
N SER A 91 -10.91 9.11 6.78
CA SER A 91 -12.20 8.45 6.67
C SER A 91 -12.08 6.97 7.04
N PHE A 92 -12.71 6.56 8.12
CA PHE A 92 -12.75 5.16 8.49
C PHE A 92 -13.51 4.32 7.45
N GLU A 93 -14.61 4.85 6.94
CA GLU A 93 -15.42 4.16 5.93
C GLU A 93 -14.62 3.88 4.66
N ASP A 94 -13.88 4.87 4.16
CA ASP A 94 -13.02 4.68 2.99
C ASP A 94 -11.90 3.68 3.29
N ALA A 95 -11.25 3.79 4.44
CA ALA A 95 -10.20 2.86 4.84
C ALA A 95 -10.71 1.42 4.89
N TRP A 96 -11.87 1.20 5.48
CA TRP A 96 -12.47 -0.12 5.60
C TRP A 96 -12.92 -0.68 4.24
N ASN A 97 -13.59 0.13 3.43
CA ASN A 97 -14.04 -0.27 2.09
C ASN A 97 -12.87 -0.56 1.16
N ASN A 98 -11.86 0.31 1.12
CA ASN A 98 -10.68 0.10 0.26
C ASN A 98 -9.91 -1.17 0.62
N ASN A 99 -9.79 -1.49 1.91
CA ASN A 99 -9.19 -2.77 2.33
C ASN A 99 -9.97 -3.95 1.78
N ARG A 100 -11.30 -3.94 1.91
CA ARG A 100 -12.17 -5.04 1.45
C ARG A 100 -12.21 -5.18 -0.07
N GLU A 101 -12.29 -4.07 -0.78
CA GLU A 101 -12.59 -4.06 -2.22
C GLU A 101 -11.33 -4.05 -3.08
N LYS A 102 -10.20 -3.57 -2.57
CA LYS A 102 -8.97 -3.42 -3.34
C LYS A 102 -7.84 -4.32 -2.84
N ILE A 103 -7.60 -4.41 -1.55
CA ILE A 103 -6.50 -5.21 -1.00
C ILE A 103 -6.92 -6.67 -0.85
N LEU A 104 -8.02 -6.94 -0.16
CA LEU A 104 -8.44 -8.32 0.14
C LEU A 104 -9.05 -9.07 -1.06
N THR A 105 -9.15 -8.43 -2.22
CA THR A 105 -9.50 -9.07 -3.49
C THR A 105 -8.29 -9.61 -4.25
N LEU A 106 -7.08 -9.30 -3.80
CA LEU A 106 -5.84 -9.84 -4.38
C LEU A 106 -5.72 -11.35 -4.11
N PRO A 107 -4.90 -12.08 -4.89
CA PRO A 107 -4.70 -13.51 -4.66
C PRO A 107 -4.24 -13.83 -3.23
N ASP A 108 -4.72 -14.93 -2.67
CA ASP A 108 -4.48 -15.31 -1.27
C ASP A 108 -2.99 -15.49 -0.92
N GLU A 109 -2.17 -15.91 -1.88
CA GLU A 109 -0.72 -16.07 -1.70
C GLU A 109 0.05 -14.75 -1.71
N THR A 110 -0.60 -13.62 -2.00
CA THR A 110 0.04 -12.31 -2.02
C THR A 110 0.59 -11.96 -0.64
N ILE A 111 1.88 -11.62 -0.59
CA ILE A 111 2.55 -11.16 0.63
C ILE A 111 2.18 -9.71 0.88
N ILE A 112 1.71 -9.40 2.07
CA ILE A 112 1.44 -8.04 2.52
C ILE A 112 2.68 -7.50 3.23
N CYS A 113 3.17 -6.35 2.74
CA CYS A 113 4.24 -5.58 3.38
C CYS A 113 3.63 -4.27 3.94
N PRO A 114 3.32 -4.23 5.25
CA PRO A 114 2.73 -3.05 5.87
C PRO A 114 3.77 -2.01 6.27
N GLY A 115 3.31 -0.80 6.56
CA GLY A 115 4.16 0.25 7.11
C GLY A 115 4.64 -0.02 8.54
N HIS A 116 3.85 -0.74 9.33
CA HIS A 116 4.16 -1.14 10.70
C HIS A 116 3.81 -2.61 10.93
N GLY A 117 4.54 -3.24 11.84
CA GLY A 117 4.30 -4.64 12.21
C GLY A 117 4.89 -5.64 11.22
N PRO A 118 4.62 -6.93 11.41
CA PRO A 118 5.17 -7.99 10.58
C PRO A 118 4.48 -8.08 9.23
N MET A 119 5.14 -8.71 8.27
CA MET A 119 4.53 -9.14 7.01
C MET A 119 3.42 -10.16 7.28
N SER A 120 2.46 -10.23 6.36
CA SER A 120 1.37 -11.18 6.40
C SER A 120 1.06 -11.65 4.97
N SER A 121 -0.11 -12.25 4.77
CA SER A 121 -0.62 -12.59 3.45
C SER A 121 -2.11 -12.26 3.33
N ILE A 122 -2.59 -12.08 2.11
CA ILE A 122 -4.02 -11.83 1.87
C ILE A 122 -4.87 -12.95 2.47
N GLY A 123 -4.50 -14.21 2.25
CA GLY A 123 -5.23 -15.34 2.78
C GLY A 123 -5.27 -15.38 4.31
N GLU A 124 -4.18 -15.01 4.97
CA GLU A 124 -4.13 -14.93 6.43
C GLU A 124 -5.08 -13.86 6.96
N GLU A 125 -5.05 -12.67 6.37
CA GLU A 125 -5.89 -11.56 6.81
C GLU A 125 -7.39 -11.81 6.54
N LYS A 126 -7.72 -12.46 5.44
CA LYS A 126 -9.11 -12.90 5.18
C LYS A 126 -9.62 -13.88 6.24
N ARG A 127 -8.77 -14.77 6.74
CA ARG A 127 -9.18 -15.78 7.73
C ARG A 127 -9.23 -15.22 9.15
N ASN A 128 -8.29 -14.37 9.51
CA ASN A 128 -7.99 -14.09 10.91
C ASN A 128 -7.99 -12.61 11.30
N ASN A 129 -8.01 -11.67 10.35
CA ASN A 129 -8.07 -10.25 10.70
C ASN A 129 -9.44 -9.91 11.32
N PRO A 130 -9.49 -9.44 12.57
CA PRO A 130 -10.75 -9.20 13.26
C PRO A 130 -11.64 -8.14 12.63
N PHE A 131 -11.07 -7.24 11.83
CA PHE A 131 -11.85 -6.23 11.09
C PHE A 131 -12.57 -6.82 9.89
N PHE A 132 -12.04 -7.87 9.27
CA PHE A 132 -12.47 -8.32 7.94
C PHE A 132 -12.89 -9.78 7.87
N ALA A 133 -12.41 -10.65 8.76
CA ALA A 133 -12.59 -12.09 8.63
C ALA A 133 -14.07 -12.53 8.52
N ALA A 134 -14.99 -11.82 9.15
CA ALA A 134 -16.41 -12.13 9.07
C ALA A 134 -16.98 -12.01 7.65
N ASP A 135 -16.39 -11.16 6.81
CA ASP A 135 -16.86 -10.93 5.43
C ASP A 135 -16.42 -12.04 4.46
N PHE A 136 -15.49 -12.89 4.87
CA PHE A 136 -14.89 -13.95 4.04
C PHE A 136 -15.17 -15.37 4.55
N ARG A 137 -16.05 -15.51 5.51
CA ARG A 137 -16.50 -16.82 6.06
C ARG A 137 -17.62 -17.43 5.23
#